data_7709f7b4e58412943b12ee7319378716
#
_entry.id   7709f7b4e58412943b12ee7319378716
#
_cell.length_a   1.000
_cell.length_b   1.000
_cell.length_c   1.000
_cell.angle_alpha   90.00
_cell.angle_beta   90.00
_cell.angle_gamma   90.00
#
_symmetry.space_group_name_H-M   'P 1'
#
loop_
_entity.id
_entity.type
_entity.pdbx_description
1 polymer ?
#
loop_
_entity_poly.entity_id
_entity_poly.type
_entity_poly.pdbx_seq_one_letter_code
_entity_poly.pdbx_strand_id
1 'polypeptide(L)' 'MLYQRIRDLQEDKDMTQTQMAKILSCSQQVYSNYERGDVDIPTDISIKLADFHNVSVDYLLNRTGNPAVNR' A
#
# COMPACT_ATOMS: atom_id res chain seq x y z
N MET A 1 3.09 10.39 -8.75
CA MET A 1 4.25 9.81 -8.02
C MET A 1 4.01 8.31 -7.82
N LEU A 2 5.01 7.50 -8.07
CA LEU A 2 4.91 6.05 -7.90
C LEU A 2 5.17 5.67 -6.44
N TYR A 3 4.26 4.91 -5.85
CA TYR A 3 4.45 4.37 -4.49
C TYR A 3 5.15 3.02 -4.59
N GLN A 4 6.45 3.07 -4.84
CA GLN A 4 7.25 1.86 -5.09
C GLN A 4 7.18 0.85 -3.94
N ARG A 5 7.13 1.33 -2.71
CA ARG A 5 7.10 0.43 -1.55
C ARG A 5 5.83 -0.39 -1.43
N ILE A 6 4.71 0.16 -1.91
CA ILE A 6 3.45 -0.61 -1.95
C ILE A 6 3.63 -1.83 -2.84
N ARG A 7 4.23 -1.62 -4.00
CA ARG A 7 4.50 -2.70 -4.94
C ARG A 7 5.53 -3.69 -4.39
N ASP A 8 6.62 -3.19 -3.81
CA ASP A 8 7.66 -4.02 -3.25
C ASP A 8 7.12 -4.92 -2.14
N LEU A 9 6.30 -4.38 -1.25
CA LEU A 9 5.70 -5.14 -0.17
C LEU A 9 4.73 -6.20 -0.69
N GLN A 10 3.98 -5.87 -1.75
CA GLN A 10 3.10 -6.83 -2.41
C GLN A 10 3.91 -8.01 -2.97
N GLU A 11 5.02 -7.73 -3.65
CA GLU A 11 5.88 -8.75 -4.23
C GLU A 11 6.54 -9.61 -3.16
N ASP A 12 6.94 -9.01 -2.05
CA ASP A 12 7.53 -9.74 -0.92
C ASP A 12 6.57 -10.79 -0.34
N LYS A 13 5.27 -10.56 -0.45
CA LYS A 13 4.25 -11.50 0.02
C LYS A 13 3.72 -12.40 -1.08
N ASP A 14 4.30 -12.34 -2.28
CA ASP A 14 3.86 -13.12 -3.45
C ASP A 14 2.37 -12.93 -3.76
N MET A 15 1.86 -11.73 -3.60
CA MET A 15 0.46 -11.42 -3.84
C MET A 15 0.26 -10.70 -5.16
N THR A 16 -0.89 -10.94 -5.80
CA THR A 16 -1.29 -10.24 -7.02
C THR A 16 -2.05 -8.96 -6.68
N GLN A 17 -2.15 -8.06 -7.65
CA GLN A 17 -2.96 -6.84 -7.49
C GLN A 17 -4.43 -7.18 -7.19
N THR A 18 -4.94 -8.23 -7.83
CA THR A 18 -6.32 -8.68 -7.60
C THR A 18 -6.52 -9.10 -6.15
N GLN A 19 -5.57 -9.85 -5.58
CA GLN A 19 -5.65 -10.28 -4.19
C GLN A 19 -5.60 -9.08 -3.24
N MET A 20 -4.70 -8.13 -3.49
CA MET A 20 -4.61 -6.93 -2.67
C MET A 20 -5.87 -6.09 -2.76
N ALA A 21 -6.44 -5.95 -3.96
CA ALA A 21 -7.68 -5.21 -4.15
C ALA A 21 -8.82 -5.82 -3.34
N LYS A 22 -8.91 -7.14 -3.27
CA LYS A 22 -9.91 -7.83 -2.45
C LYS A 22 -9.75 -7.52 -0.97
N ILE A 23 -8.52 -7.51 -0.47
CA ILE A 23 -8.22 -7.20 0.92
C ILE A 23 -8.67 -5.78 1.25
N LEU A 24 -8.48 -4.85 0.30
CA LEU A 24 -8.83 -3.44 0.48
C LEU A 24 -10.27 -3.12 0.10
N SER A 25 -11.04 -4.13 -0.35
CA SER A 25 -12.42 -3.96 -0.79
C SER A 25 -12.55 -2.96 -1.94
N CYS A 26 -11.60 -2.98 -2.88
CA CYS A 26 -11.63 -2.12 -4.07
C CYS A 26 -11.39 -2.95 -5.32
N SER A 27 -11.54 -2.32 -6.49
CA SER A 27 -11.27 -3.00 -7.76
C SER A 27 -9.76 -3.05 -8.02
N GLN A 28 -9.34 -3.99 -8.87
CA GLN A 28 -7.95 -4.08 -9.29
C GLN A 28 -7.48 -2.78 -9.95
N GLN A 29 -8.33 -2.16 -10.75
CA GLN A 29 -7.98 -0.89 -11.41
C GLN A 29 -7.73 0.21 -10.40
N VAL A 30 -8.54 0.31 -9.37
CA VAL A 30 -8.38 1.30 -8.31
C VAL A 30 -7.08 1.05 -7.55
N TYR A 31 -6.80 -0.19 -7.19
CA TYR A 31 -5.54 -0.54 -6.53
C TYR A 31 -4.34 -0.19 -7.40
N SER A 32 -4.40 -0.50 -8.68
CA SER A 32 -3.33 -0.18 -9.63
C SER A 32 -3.09 1.32 -9.69
N ASN A 33 -4.14 2.13 -9.68
CA ASN A 33 -4.03 3.59 -9.65
C ASN A 33 -3.33 4.08 -8.38
N TYR A 34 -3.63 3.47 -7.24
CA TYR A 34 -2.95 3.78 -5.99
C TYR A 34 -1.46 3.46 -6.08
N GLU A 35 -1.13 2.28 -6.58
CA GLU A 35 0.25 1.82 -6.68
C GLU A 35 1.08 2.73 -7.58
N ARG A 36 0.49 3.22 -8.68
CA ARG A 36 1.18 4.12 -9.61
C ARG A 36 1.20 5.58 -9.14
N GLY A 37 0.40 5.92 -8.12
CA GLY A 37 0.31 7.29 -7.66
C GLY A 37 -0.54 8.19 -8.55
N ASP A 38 -1.37 7.61 -9.40
CA ASP A 38 -2.26 8.38 -10.28
C ASP A 38 -3.37 9.08 -9.51
N VAL A 39 -3.74 8.53 -8.36
CA VAL A 39 -4.73 9.11 -7.46
C VAL A 39 -4.19 9.05 -6.03
N ASP A 40 -4.67 9.94 -5.17
CA ASP A 40 -4.29 9.92 -3.76
C ASP A 40 -4.92 8.71 -3.08
N ILE A 41 -4.15 8.08 -2.18
CA ILE A 41 -4.65 6.96 -1.40
C ILE A 41 -5.44 7.51 -0.23
N PRO A 42 -6.73 7.13 -0.08
CA PRO A 42 -7.50 7.54 1.09
C PRO A 42 -6.83 7.08 2.39
N THR A 43 -7.00 7.84 3.45
CA THR A 43 -6.37 7.56 4.74
C THR A 43 -6.71 6.17 5.26
N ASP A 44 -7.98 5.76 5.17
CA ASP A 44 -8.41 4.44 5.62
C ASP A 44 -7.76 3.31 4.82
N ILE A 45 -7.56 3.49 3.53
CA ILE A 45 -6.87 2.51 2.69
C ILE A 45 -5.38 2.46 3.06
N SER A 46 -4.76 3.61 3.30
CA SER A 46 -3.35 3.67 3.73
C SER A 46 -3.16 2.92 5.04
N ILE A 47 -4.07 3.09 5.99
CA ILE A 47 -4.01 2.40 7.29
C ILE A 47 -4.15 0.89 7.09
N LYS A 48 -5.10 0.45 6.27
CA LYS A 48 -5.28 -0.98 5.98
C LYS A 48 -4.04 -1.59 5.35
N LEU A 49 -3.43 -0.91 4.39
CA LEU A 49 -2.20 -1.38 3.76
C LEU A 49 -1.05 -1.48 4.77
N ALA A 50 -0.89 -0.45 5.59
CA ALA A 50 0.17 -0.42 6.60
C ALA A 50 -0.02 -1.55 7.62
N ASP A 51 -1.25 -1.77 8.08
CA ASP A 51 -1.56 -2.85 9.02
C ASP A 51 -1.30 -4.22 8.39
N PHE A 52 -1.72 -4.40 7.13
CA PHE A 52 -1.53 -5.67 6.42
C PHE A 52 -0.06 -6.01 6.29
N HIS A 53 0.77 -5.03 5.95
CA HIS A 53 2.21 -5.23 5.77
C HIS A 53 3.01 -5.04 7.06
N ASN A 54 2.35 -4.68 8.15
CA ASN A 54 2.97 -4.43 9.45
C ASN A 54 4.09 -3.39 9.38
N VAL A 55 3.82 -2.29 8.70
CA VAL A 55 4.73 -1.15 8.58
C VAL A 55 3.99 0.14 8.92
N SER A 56 4.72 1.23 9.08
CA SER A 56 4.09 2.53 9.32
C SER A 56 3.52 3.09 8.00
N VAL A 57 2.49 3.94 8.10
CA VAL A 57 1.94 4.64 6.95
C VAL A 57 3.02 5.52 6.30
N ASP A 58 3.85 6.17 7.10
CA ASP A 58 4.94 7.01 6.59
C ASP A 58 5.93 6.21 5.74
N TYR A 59 6.27 5.01 6.18
CA TYR A 59 7.15 4.13 5.39
C TYR A 59 6.49 3.75 4.08
N LEU A 60 5.21 3.40 4.12
CA LEU A 60 4.44 2.99 2.95
C LEU A 60 4.42 4.10 1.88
N LEU A 61 4.33 5.35 2.32
CA LEU A 61 4.25 6.51 1.43
C LEU A 61 5.60 7.15 1.14
N ASN A 62 6.70 6.46 1.45
CA ASN A 62 8.07 6.95 1.23
C ASN A 62 8.44 8.20 2.02
N ARG A 63 7.79 8.42 3.17
CA ARG A 63 8.08 9.59 4.00
C ARG A 63 9.18 9.33 5.02
N THR A 64 9.49 8.06 5.27
CA THR A 64 10.58 7.65 6.17
C THR A 64 11.21 6.37 5.67
N GLY A 65 12.45 6.12 6.02
CA GLY A 65 13.14 4.86 5.75
C GLY A 65 12.91 3.80 6.81
N ASN A 66 12.21 4.14 7.90
CA ASN A 66 11.99 3.23 9.01
C ASN A 66 10.61 2.57 8.90
N PRO A 67 10.51 1.23 8.73
CA PRO A 67 9.23 0.55 8.60
C PRO A 67 8.49 0.36 9.93
N ALA A 68 9.10 0.70 11.06
CA ALA A 68 8.50 0.48 12.36
C ALA A 68 7.14 1.17 12.48
N VAL A 69 6.17 0.44 13.03
CA VAL A 69 4.85 1.01 13.29
C VAL A 69 4.96 2.05 14.38
N ASN A 70 4.53 3.25 14.09
CA ASN A 70 4.55 4.36 15.04
C ASN A 70 3.21 4.41 15.75
N ARG A 71 3.19 4.01 17.00
CA ARG A 71 1.98 3.97 17.81
C ARG A 71 2.08 4.93 18.98
#